data_3c5b46bbedc17201f332eb54492e6ec0
#
_entry.id   3c5b46bbedc17201f332eb54492e6ec0
#
_cell.length_a   1.000
_cell.length_b   1.000
_cell.length_c   1.000
_cell.angle_alpha   90.00
_cell.angle_beta   90.00
_cell.angle_gamma   90.00
#
_symmetry.space_group_name_H-M   'P 1'
#
loop_
_entity.id
_entity.type
_entity.pdbx_description
1 polymer ?
#
loop_
_entity_poly.entity_id
_entity_poly.type
_entity_poly.pdbx_seq_one_letter_code
_entity_poly.pdbx_strand_id
1 'polypeptide(L)'
;MSKPTETLRALTARGVTHVVGLPDSVSGPLFDVVERHPAIRMVTVTREGEAFAIATGLWMGGASPLVVIQNTGLLESGDALRGTALRMSAPIPILVTGRGYTKMRAAGIDPAEPLTRELLAQIDIDSAALLTARTLDAWGIPHASCEGDDDPAQAVYDTIGASREGEQPVALIMARSFT
;
A
#
# COMPACT_ATOMS: atom_id res chain seq x y z
N MET A 1 -2.67 -5.29 22.46
CA MET A 1 -1.59 -4.47 21.87
C MET A 1 -2.20 -3.61 20.80
N SER A 2 -1.62 -2.44 20.42
CA SER A 2 -2.20 -1.65 19.34
C SER A 2 -1.91 -2.29 17.97
N LYS A 3 -2.84 -2.18 17.02
CA LYS A 3 -2.68 -2.72 15.65
C LYS A 3 -1.40 -2.25 14.94
N PRO A 4 -0.95 -0.97 15.07
CA PRO A 4 0.35 -0.56 14.52
C PRO A 4 1.53 -1.36 15.07
N THR A 5 1.52 -1.68 16.37
CA THR A 5 2.58 -2.48 16.99
C THR A 5 2.56 -3.94 16.51
N GLU A 6 1.39 -4.51 16.27
CA GLU A 6 1.26 -5.86 15.71
C GLU A 6 1.73 -5.90 14.25
N THR A 7 1.36 -4.88 13.46
CA THR A 7 1.87 -4.71 12.09
C THR A 7 3.40 -4.56 12.08
N LEU A 8 3.97 -3.75 12.99
CA LEU A 8 5.42 -3.62 13.12
C LEU A 8 6.12 -4.97 13.39
N ARG A 9 5.50 -5.84 14.20
CA ARG A 9 6.00 -7.21 14.40
C ARG A 9 5.97 -8.05 13.13
N ALA A 10 4.91 -7.93 12.34
CA ALA A 10 4.82 -8.59 11.04
C ALA A 10 5.94 -8.14 10.09
N LEU A 11 6.23 -6.82 10.04
CA LEU A 11 7.36 -6.27 9.29
C LEU A 11 8.69 -6.87 9.74
N THR A 12 8.91 -6.90 11.05
CA THR A 12 10.15 -7.44 11.65
C THR A 12 10.28 -8.94 11.36
N ALA A 13 9.22 -9.72 11.54
CA ALA A 13 9.22 -11.16 11.29
C ALA A 13 9.49 -11.50 9.82
N ARG A 14 9.09 -10.62 8.90
CA ARG A 14 9.41 -10.71 7.47
C ARG A 14 10.75 -10.07 7.10
N GLY A 15 11.54 -9.57 8.07
CA GLY A 15 12.86 -9.00 7.83
C GLY A 15 12.82 -7.74 6.96
N VAL A 16 11.74 -6.93 7.06
CA VAL A 16 11.70 -5.61 6.43
C VAL A 16 12.77 -4.72 7.06
N THR A 17 13.59 -4.08 6.24
CA THR A 17 14.67 -3.20 6.68
C THR A 17 14.38 -1.73 6.49
N HIS A 18 13.49 -1.41 5.55
CA HIS A 18 13.11 -0.03 5.20
C HIS A 18 11.60 0.07 4.97
N VAL A 19 11.00 1.13 5.49
CA VAL A 19 9.66 1.58 5.11
C VAL A 19 9.83 2.88 4.33
N VAL A 20 9.38 2.89 3.08
CA VAL A 20 9.52 4.03 2.16
C VAL A 20 8.13 4.54 1.83
N GLY A 21 7.87 5.82 2.03
CA GLY A 21 6.54 6.34 1.68
C GLY A 21 6.26 7.74 2.20
N LEU A 22 4.99 8.11 2.08
CA LEU A 22 4.50 9.41 2.52
C LEU A 22 3.41 9.21 3.58
N PRO A 23 3.64 9.66 4.84
CA PRO A 23 2.66 9.53 5.91
C PRO A 23 1.34 10.24 5.59
N ASP A 24 0.22 9.57 5.86
CA ASP A 24 -1.11 10.14 5.83
C ASP A 24 -1.86 9.89 7.16
N SER A 25 -3.10 10.33 7.26
CA SER A 25 -3.89 10.17 8.50
C SER A 25 -4.17 8.70 8.87
N VAL A 26 -4.12 7.78 7.92
CA VAL A 26 -4.36 6.34 8.14
C VAL A 26 -3.06 5.63 8.50
N SER A 27 -1.98 5.93 7.78
CA SER A 27 -0.67 5.29 7.96
C SER A 27 0.17 5.92 9.08
N GLY A 28 -0.11 7.16 9.50
CA GLY A 28 0.64 7.87 10.52
C GLY A 28 0.96 7.04 11.78
N PRO A 29 -0.02 6.35 12.40
CA PRO A 29 0.25 5.50 13.57
C PRO A 29 1.24 4.36 13.30
N LEU A 30 1.31 3.83 12.06
CA LEU A 30 2.31 2.84 11.67
C LEU A 30 3.68 3.50 11.51
N PHE A 31 3.76 4.65 10.84
CA PHE A 31 5.00 5.41 10.70
C PHE A 31 5.60 5.78 12.05
N ASP A 32 4.77 6.21 13.02
CA ASP A 32 5.21 6.54 14.38
C ASP A 32 5.90 5.38 15.12
N VAL A 33 5.42 4.16 14.95
CA VAL A 33 6.05 2.99 15.60
C VAL A 33 7.26 2.51 14.83
N VAL A 34 7.27 2.65 13.50
CA VAL A 34 8.42 2.32 12.64
C VAL A 34 9.59 3.26 12.92
N GLU A 35 9.35 4.56 13.01
CA GLU A 35 10.40 5.57 13.25
C GLU A 35 11.18 5.32 14.55
N ARG A 36 10.50 4.76 15.56
CA ARG A 36 11.11 4.42 16.86
C ARG A 36 11.80 3.05 16.87
N HIS A 37 11.69 2.28 15.80
CA HIS A 37 12.20 0.92 15.77
C HIS A 37 13.67 0.89 15.31
N PRO A 38 14.60 0.31 16.10
CA PRO A 38 16.03 0.43 15.82
C PRO A 38 16.51 -0.32 14.57
N ALA A 39 15.77 -1.34 14.12
CA ALA A 39 16.17 -2.20 13.00
C ALA A 39 15.45 -1.87 11.68
N ILE A 40 14.46 -0.99 11.66
CA ILE A 40 13.75 -0.58 10.43
C ILE A 40 14.00 0.91 10.22
N ARG A 41 14.53 1.26 9.06
CA ARG A 41 14.73 2.66 8.68
C ARG A 41 13.50 3.19 7.96
N MET A 42 13.05 4.37 8.33
CA MET A 42 12.02 5.10 7.63
C MET A 42 12.66 6.03 6.60
N VAL A 43 12.11 6.04 5.38
CA VAL A 43 12.47 6.97 4.30
C VAL A 43 11.20 7.69 3.87
N THR A 44 11.06 8.92 4.34
CA THR A 44 9.94 9.78 3.95
C THR A 44 10.25 10.43 2.61
N VAL A 45 9.30 10.35 1.68
CA VAL A 45 9.38 10.96 0.35
C VAL A 45 8.53 12.23 0.29
N THR A 46 8.74 13.05 -0.74
CA THR A 46 7.92 14.25 -1.00
C THR A 46 6.83 13.99 -2.03
N ARG A 47 6.99 12.94 -2.84
CA ARG A 47 6.01 12.44 -3.80
C ARG A 47 6.02 10.91 -3.78
N GLU A 48 4.84 10.31 -3.89
CA GLU A 48 4.71 8.86 -3.78
C GLU A 48 5.43 8.08 -4.88
N GLY A 49 5.53 8.65 -6.07
CA GLY A 49 6.33 8.06 -7.17
C GLY A 49 7.81 7.86 -6.81
N GLU A 50 8.39 8.73 -5.97
CA GLU A 50 9.78 8.58 -5.50
C GLU A 50 9.95 7.30 -4.67
N ALA A 51 8.91 6.88 -3.94
CA ALA A 51 8.97 5.71 -3.09
C ALA A 51 9.30 4.44 -3.89
N PHE A 52 8.76 4.29 -5.09
CA PHE A 52 9.02 3.11 -5.93
C PHE A 52 10.45 3.09 -6.47
N ALA A 53 10.98 4.23 -6.89
CA ALA A 53 12.35 4.32 -7.36
C ALA A 53 13.35 4.04 -6.22
N ILE A 54 13.13 4.64 -5.05
CA ILE A 54 13.96 4.43 -3.85
C ILE A 54 13.87 2.98 -3.38
N ALA A 55 12.67 2.41 -3.25
CA ALA A 55 12.48 1.03 -2.82
C ALA A 55 13.15 0.05 -3.78
N THR A 56 13.02 0.26 -5.10
CA THR A 56 13.69 -0.58 -6.09
C THR A 56 15.22 -0.48 -5.97
N GLY A 57 15.76 0.71 -5.78
CA GLY A 57 17.19 0.89 -5.54
C GLY A 57 17.69 0.24 -4.25
N LEU A 58 16.92 0.33 -3.17
CA LEU A 58 17.22 -0.36 -1.90
C LEU A 58 17.23 -1.88 -2.07
N TRP A 59 16.24 -2.43 -2.77
CA TRP A 59 16.17 -3.84 -3.08
C TRP A 59 17.38 -4.30 -3.91
N MET A 60 17.76 -3.56 -4.95
CA MET A 60 18.97 -3.85 -5.73
C MET A 60 20.24 -3.84 -4.87
N GLY A 61 20.26 -3.03 -3.83
CA GLY A 61 21.33 -2.97 -2.84
C GLY A 61 21.27 -4.08 -1.77
N GLY A 62 20.34 -5.04 -1.89
CA GLY A 62 20.18 -6.16 -0.94
C GLY A 62 19.33 -5.83 0.30
N ALA A 63 18.68 -4.66 0.34
CA ALA A 63 17.73 -4.33 1.40
C ALA A 63 16.36 -4.95 1.13
N SER A 64 15.50 -4.95 2.15
CA SER A 64 14.13 -5.44 2.08
C SER A 64 13.14 -4.31 2.37
N PRO A 65 12.77 -3.52 1.36
CA PRO A 65 11.86 -2.39 1.53
C PRO A 65 10.39 -2.82 1.52
N LEU A 66 9.55 -1.99 2.15
CA LEU A 66 8.10 -1.91 2.02
C LEU A 66 7.73 -0.50 1.58
N VAL A 67 6.87 -0.35 0.58
CA VAL A 67 6.29 0.94 0.20
C VAL A 67 4.97 1.15 0.95
N VAL A 68 4.77 2.33 1.56
CA VAL A 68 3.53 2.71 2.24
C VAL A 68 3.07 4.07 1.70
N ILE A 69 1.95 4.07 0.99
CA ILE A 69 1.40 5.27 0.32
C ILE A 69 -0.12 5.30 0.37
N GLN A 70 -0.71 6.47 0.16
CA GLN A 70 -2.15 6.60 0.00
C GLN A 70 -2.58 6.17 -1.42
N ASN A 71 -3.83 5.77 -1.60
CA ASN A 71 -4.36 5.37 -2.91
C ASN A 71 -4.32 6.49 -3.97
N THR A 72 -4.45 7.76 -3.57
CA THR A 72 -4.23 8.90 -4.48
C THR A 72 -2.78 8.95 -4.98
N GLY A 73 -1.84 8.65 -4.10
CA GLY A 73 -0.42 8.55 -4.43
C GLY A 73 -0.09 7.33 -5.30
N LEU A 74 -0.81 6.22 -5.11
CA LEU A 74 -0.69 5.08 -6.03
C LEU A 74 -1.05 5.49 -7.47
N LEU A 75 -2.17 6.21 -7.65
CA LEU A 75 -2.60 6.69 -8.96
C LEU A 75 -1.58 7.67 -9.59
N GLU A 76 -0.99 8.55 -8.79
CA GLU A 76 0.05 9.48 -9.22
C GLU A 76 1.34 8.75 -9.64
N SER A 77 1.66 7.64 -8.97
CA SER A 77 2.93 6.92 -9.09
C SER A 77 3.04 6.00 -10.31
N GLY A 78 2.02 5.93 -11.17
CA GLY A 78 1.91 4.91 -12.22
C GLY A 78 3.16 4.76 -13.09
N ASP A 79 3.74 5.86 -13.57
CA ASP A 79 4.94 5.78 -14.41
C ASP A 79 6.18 5.34 -13.62
N ALA A 80 6.36 5.81 -12.39
CA ALA A 80 7.48 5.42 -11.54
C ALA A 80 7.42 3.93 -11.19
N LEU A 81 6.25 3.43 -10.79
CA LEU A 81 6.03 2.01 -10.50
C LEU A 81 6.28 1.13 -11.73
N ARG A 82 5.72 1.53 -12.89
CA ARG A 82 5.91 0.83 -14.16
C ARG A 82 7.37 0.79 -14.59
N GLY A 83 8.04 1.94 -14.49
CA GLY A 83 9.43 2.12 -14.97
C GLY A 83 10.49 1.49 -14.06
N THR A 84 10.16 1.21 -12.80
CA THR A 84 11.08 0.65 -11.81
C THR A 84 10.65 -0.74 -11.35
N ALA A 85 9.84 -0.87 -10.33
CA ALA A 85 9.53 -2.13 -9.67
C ALA A 85 8.92 -3.17 -10.61
N LEU A 86 7.94 -2.79 -11.46
CA LEU A 86 7.34 -3.72 -12.42
C LEU A 86 8.33 -4.16 -13.49
N ARG A 87 9.07 -3.22 -14.08
CA ARG A 87 10.00 -3.53 -15.17
C ARG A 87 11.17 -4.41 -14.72
N MET A 88 11.53 -4.35 -13.46
CA MET A 88 12.61 -5.13 -12.88
C MET A 88 12.14 -6.41 -12.18
N SER A 89 10.84 -6.70 -12.18
CA SER A 89 10.24 -7.78 -11.40
C SER A 89 10.70 -7.73 -9.93
N ALA A 90 10.82 -6.51 -9.38
CA ALA A 90 11.30 -6.32 -8.03
C ALA A 90 10.21 -6.71 -7.02
N PRO A 91 10.50 -7.57 -6.04
CA PRO A 91 9.53 -8.00 -5.03
C PRO A 91 9.30 -6.89 -3.98
N ILE A 92 8.64 -5.83 -4.42
CA ILE A 92 8.31 -4.68 -3.59
C ILE A 92 6.88 -4.84 -3.08
N PRO A 93 6.66 -5.18 -1.80
CA PRO A 93 5.34 -5.13 -1.20
C PRO A 93 4.88 -3.68 -1.06
N ILE A 94 3.59 -3.45 -1.36
CA ILE A 94 2.99 -2.11 -1.38
C ILE A 94 1.81 -2.10 -0.42
N LEU A 95 1.86 -1.26 0.60
CA LEU A 95 0.74 -1.00 1.49
C LEU A 95 0.06 0.29 1.05
N VAL A 96 -1.16 0.16 0.53
CA VAL A 96 -1.96 1.27 0.00
C VAL A 96 -3.05 1.63 0.99
N THR A 97 -2.98 2.80 1.62
CA THR A 97 -4.06 3.26 2.49
C THR A 97 -5.26 3.72 1.67
N GLY A 98 -6.44 3.20 2.03
CA GLY A 98 -7.68 3.31 1.25
C GLY A 98 -8.50 4.54 1.61
N ARG A 99 -8.08 5.74 1.19
CA ARG A 99 -8.90 6.93 1.31
C ARG A 99 -10.21 6.75 0.54
N GLY A 100 -11.33 7.11 1.15
CA GLY A 100 -12.65 7.07 0.53
C GLY A 100 -13.39 5.73 0.66
N TYR A 101 -12.72 4.63 0.96
CA TYR A 101 -13.34 3.29 1.03
C TYR A 101 -14.50 3.21 2.02
N THR A 102 -14.39 3.80 3.21
CA THR A 102 -15.46 3.81 4.21
C THR A 102 -16.73 4.50 3.67
N LYS A 103 -16.58 5.63 2.99
CA LYS A 103 -17.72 6.35 2.38
C LYS A 103 -18.33 5.59 1.22
N MET A 104 -17.50 5.03 0.35
CA MET A 104 -17.93 4.21 -0.78
C MET A 104 -18.80 3.03 -0.32
N ARG A 105 -18.38 2.33 0.73
CA ARG A 105 -19.16 1.22 1.31
C ARG A 105 -20.44 1.67 1.98
N ALA A 106 -20.40 2.78 2.73
CA ALA A 106 -21.59 3.34 3.36
C ALA A 106 -22.64 3.75 2.33
N ALA A 107 -22.21 4.12 1.12
CA ALA A 107 -23.09 4.40 -0.02
C ALA A 107 -23.57 3.13 -0.75
N GLY A 108 -23.16 1.93 -0.32
CA GLY A 108 -23.54 0.66 -0.96
C GLY A 108 -22.92 0.44 -2.33
N ILE A 109 -21.83 1.14 -2.65
CA ILE A 109 -21.13 1.02 -3.94
C ILE A 109 -20.15 -0.14 -3.86
N ASP A 110 -20.32 -1.11 -4.77
CA ASP A 110 -19.38 -2.22 -4.95
C ASP A 110 -18.22 -1.77 -5.85
N PRO A 111 -16.96 -1.87 -5.41
CA PRO A 111 -15.81 -1.59 -6.26
C PRO A 111 -15.76 -2.43 -7.54
N ALA A 112 -16.44 -3.57 -7.60
CA ALA A 112 -16.49 -4.44 -8.78
C ALA A 112 -17.54 -4.00 -9.81
N GLU A 113 -18.50 -3.13 -9.47
CA GLU A 113 -19.50 -2.63 -10.41
C GLU A 113 -18.87 -1.87 -11.58
N PRO A 114 -19.50 -1.85 -12.77
CA PRO A 114 -18.99 -1.10 -13.91
C PRO A 114 -18.77 0.37 -13.58
N LEU A 115 -17.58 0.87 -13.90
CA LEU A 115 -17.24 2.28 -13.69
C LEU A 115 -17.96 3.14 -14.71
N THR A 116 -18.84 4.03 -14.25
CA THR A 116 -19.54 4.97 -15.11
C THR A 116 -19.04 6.40 -14.90
N ARG A 117 -19.29 7.27 -15.87
CA ARG A 117 -18.96 8.70 -15.76
C ARG A 117 -19.73 9.35 -14.60
N GLU A 118 -20.97 8.96 -14.41
CA GLU A 118 -21.85 9.45 -13.36
C GLU A 118 -21.31 9.07 -11.97
N LEU A 119 -20.83 7.84 -11.82
CA LEU A 119 -20.23 7.38 -10.58
C LEU A 119 -18.93 8.15 -10.27
N LEU A 120 -18.08 8.38 -11.26
CA LEU A 120 -16.85 9.17 -11.11
C LEU A 120 -17.12 10.64 -10.78
N ALA A 121 -18.26 11.17 -11.19
CA ALA A 121 -18.63 12.56 -10.96
C ALA A 121 -19.35 12.80 -9.62
N GLN A 122 -19.62 11.76 -8.83
CA GLN A 122 -20.26 11.91 -7.52
C GLN A 122 -19.32 12.60 -6.53
N ILE A 123 -19.77 13.75 -6.02
CA ILE A 123 -18.94 14.58 -5.11
C ILE A 123 -18.71 13.89 -3.75
N ASP A 124 -19.66 13.09 -3.29
CA ASP A 124 -19.60 12.42 -1.99
C ASP A 124 -18.75 11.14 -2.01
N ILE A 125 -18.40 10.65 -3.19
CA ILE A 125 -17.57 9.45 -3.36
C ILE A 125 -16.18 9.87 -3.83
N ASP A 126 -15.16 9.44 -3.10
CA ASP A 126 -13.77 9.66 -3.52
C ASP A 126 -13.44 8.71 -4.69
N SER A 127 -13.26 9.29 -5.88
CA SER A 127 -12.96 8.51 -7.09
C SER A 127 -11.67 7.67 -6.97
N ALA A 128 -10.74 8.05 -6.09
CA ALA A 128 -9.56 7.24 -5.83
C ALA A 128 -9.92 5.85 -5.27
N ALA A 129 -10.96 5.75 -4.42
CA ALA A 129 -11.43 4.45 -3.92
C ALA A 129 -11.99 3.58 -5.05
N LEU A 130 -12.71 4.17 -6.00
CA LEU A 130 -13.26 3.48 -7.17
C LEU A 130 -12.17 2.98 -8.12
N LEU A 131 -11.05 3.68 -8.19
CA LEU A 131 -10.00 3.43 -9.18
C LEU A 131 -8.87 2.54 -8.64
N THR A 132 -8.67 2.44 -7.34
CA THR A 132 -7.49 1.78 -6.74
C THR A 132 -7.32 0.33 -7.21
N ALA A 133 -8.29 -0.53 -6.94
CA ALA A 133 -8.22 -1.95 -7.31
C ALA A 133 -8.13 -2.13 -8.84
N ARG A 134 -8.96 -1.38 -9.58
CA ARG A 134 -8.99 -1.41 -11.06
C ARG A 134 -7.66 -1.02 -11.68
N THR A 135 -6.97 -0.06 -11.08
CA THR A 135 -5.64 0.37 -11.53
C THR A 135 -4.61 -0.72 -11.29
N LEU A 136 -4.65 -1.36 -10.13
CA LEU A 136 -3.78 -2.50 -9.84
C LEU A 136 -4.03 -3.66 -10.81
N ASP A 137 -5.30 -3.98 -11.10
CA ASP A 137 -5.69 -4.97 -12.11
C ASP A 137 -5.14 -4.61 -13.50
N ALA A 138 -5.35 -3.36 -13.92
CA ALA A 138 -4.88 -2.88 -15.22
C ALA A 138 -3.36 -2.92 -15.37
N TRP A 139 -2.63 -2.81 -14.27
CA TRP A 139 -1.17 -2.92 -14.23
C TRP A 139 -0.68 -4.36 -14.00
N GLY A 140 -1.59 -5.31 -13.82
CA GLY A 140 -1.25 -6.71 -13.55
C GLY A 140 -0.59 -6.93 -12.20
N ILE A 141 -0.85 -6.06 -11.20
CA ILE A 141 -0.31 -6.19 -9.85
C ILE A 141 -1.27 -7.01 -9.00
N PRO A 142 -0.86 -8.19 -8.52
CA PRO A 142 -1.66 -8.95 -7.57
C PRO A 142 -1.93 -8.12 -6.31
N HIS A 143 -3.18 -8.15 -5.83
CA HIS A 143 -3.53 -7.39 -4.65
C HIS A 143 -4.60 -8.07 -3.82
N ALA A 144 -4.68 -7.68 -2.55
CA ALA A 144 -5.72 -8.03 -1.60
C ALA A 144 -6.25 -6.78 -0.90
N SER A 145 -7.41 -6.88 -0.28
CA SER A 145 -7.95 -5.83 0.59
C SER A 145 -8.00 -6.33 2.03
N CYS A 146 -7.64 -5.46 2.97
CA CYS A 146 -7.81 -5.67 4.41
C CYS A 146 -8.97 -4.80 4.89
N GLU A 147 -10.04 -5.46 5.34
CA GLU A 147 -11.33 -4.84 5.55
C GLU A 147 -12.02 -5.36 6.83
N GLY A 148 -13.05 -4.65 7.30
CA GLY A 148 -13.91 -5.12 8.38
C GLY A 148 -13.12 -5.65 9.58
N ASP A 149 -13.26 -6.93 9.88
CA ASP A 149 -12.61 -7.61 11.00
C ASP A 149 -11.29 -8.31 10.65
N ASP A 150 -10.79 -8.15 9.43
CA ASP A 150 -9.50 -8.70 9.02
C ASP A 150 -8.38 -8.26 9.95
N ASP A 151 -7.37 -9.12 10.13
CA ASP A 151 -6.17 -8.79 10.89
C ASP A 151 -5.16 -8.05 9.99
N PRO A 152 -4.90 -6.75 10.24
CA PRO A 152 -3.96 -5.99 9.43
C PRO A 152 -2.53 -6.54 9.50
N ALA A 153 -2.10 -7.08 10.63
CA ALA A 153 -0.76 -7.61 10.79
C ALA A 153 -0.57 -8.87 9.97
N GLN A 154 -1.56 -9.77 9.98
CA GLN A 154 -1.54 -10.98 9.16
C GLN A 154 -1.59 -10.63 7.67
N ALA A 155 -2.48 -9.71 7.25
CA ALA A 155 -2.59 -9.29 5.86
C ALA A 155 -1.27 -8.69 5.32
N VAL A 156 -0.60 -7.85 6.12
CA VAL A 156 0.71 -7.30 5.77
C VAL A 156 1.78 -8.40 5.70
N TYR A 157 1.79 -9.32 6.66
CA TYR A 157 2.71 -10.45 6.68
C TYR A 157 2.58 -11.30 5.41
N ASP A 158 1.35 -11.62 5.00
CA ASP A 158 1.08 -12.43 3.81
C ASP A 158 1.42 -11.70 2.51
N THR A 159 1.13 -10.41 2.44
CA THR A 159 1.47 -9.57 1.27
C THR A 159 2.98 -9.53 1.02
N ILE A 160 3.78 -9.38 2.09
CA ILE A 160 5.25 -9.41 1.97
C ILE A 160 5.73 -10.79 1.50
N GLY A 161 5.12 -11.86 2.02
CA GLY A 161 5.41 -13.22 1.56
C GLY A 161 5.10 -13.42 0.08
N ALA A 162 3.89 -13.08 -0.33
CA ALA A 162 3.43 -13.22 -1.72
C ALA A 162 4.29 -12.42 -2.71
N SER A 163 4.73 -11.21 -2.33
CA SER A 163 5.62 -10.41 -3.17
C SER A 163 6.96 -11.11 -3.41
N ARG A 164 7.55 -11.69 -2.37
CA ARG A 164 8.84 -12.36 -2.47
C ARG A 164 8.77 -13.68 -3.21
N GLU A 165 7.75 -14.50 -2.90
CA GLU A 165 7.52 -15.79 -3.55
C GLU A 165 7.20 -15.64 -5.03
N GLY A 166 6.46 -14.57 -5.39
CA GLY A 166 6.11 -14.26 -6.77
C GLY A 166 7.16 -13.47 -7.53
N GLU A 167 8.23 -13.00 -6.86
CA GLU A 167 9.26 -12.13 -7.45
C GLU A 167 8.66 -10.93 -8.21
N GLN A 168 7.66 -10.26 -7.60
CA GLN A 168 6.93 -9.14 -8.22
C GLN A 168 6.35 -8.20 -7.16
N PRO A 169 5.97 -6.96 -7.54
CA PRO A 169 5.18 -6.11 -6.67
C PRO A 169 3.84 -6.77 -6.33
N VAL A 170 3.44 -6.72 -5.06
CA VAL A 170 2.12 -7.15 -4.58
C VAL A 170 1.57 -6.06 -3.68
N ALA A 171 0.29 -5.70 -3.84
CA ALA A 171 -0.33 -4.64 -3.07
C ALA A 171 -1.32 -5.16 -2.03
N LEU A 172 -1.37 -4.47 -0.89
CA LEU A 172 -2.44 -4.61 0.10
C LEU A 172 -3.18 -3.29 0.21
N ILE A 173 -4.47 -3.30 -0.09
CA ILE A 173 -5.35 -2.13 0.09
C ILE A 173 -5.85 -2.15 1.53
N MET A 174 -5.40 -1.19 2.33
CA MET A 174 -5.87 -0.98 3.70
C MET A 174 -7.15 -0.14 3.67
N ALA A 175 -8.30 -0.78 3.48
CA ALA A 175 -9.61 -0.15 3.44
C ALA A 175 -10.18 0.16 4.85
N ARG A 176 -9.33 0.11 5.86
CA ARG A 176 -9.61 0.40 7.28
C ARG A 176 -8.45 1.17 7.92
N SER A 177 -8.70 1.76 9.10
CA SER A 177 -7.64 2.40 9.89
C SER A 177 -6.77 1.38 10.63
N PHE A 178 -5.52 1.75 10.93
CA PHE A 178 -4.63 1.05 11.87
C PHE A 178 -5.01 1.28 13.35
N THR A 179 -5.99 2.12 13.61
CA THR A 179 -6.48 2.41 14.98
C THR A 179 -7.53 1.42 15.44
#